data_7de57d9608d759e7dfc3aaf87572005f
#
_entry.id   7de57d9608d759e7dfc3aaf87572005f
#
_cell.length_a   1.000
_cell.length_b   1.000
_cell.length_c   1.000
_cell.angle_alpha   90.00
_cell.angle_beta   90.00
_cell.angle_gamma   90.00
#
_symmetry.space_group_name_H-M   'P 1'
#
loop_
_entity.id
_entity.type
_entity.pdbx_description
1 polymer ?
#
loop_
_entity_poly.entity_id
_entity_poly.type
_entity_poly.pdbx_seq_one_letter_code
_entity_poly.pdbx_strand_id
1 'polypeptide(L)'
;MSVKIVKVSVDQKDKYIFDLESQLQYFKKLLDENGIIYDYEAHLRALQSDVGDIIFPELGPEHASLLYSYFKGRQDVYSLRSSKKGYYTQCNNFWKYGICPKRDGTKIKCQDCSSQDYKELKGRVILQHLQGIKEDCTDVVGLYPLFPDGSCWFLVFDFDNHDESAEPSKEWQQEVNALREMCSVLGIDSLVERSRSGKGAHVWIFFSDPIQASKARKFGESLLRKGAESVSLKNFTYYDRMMPMQDFLPEGKLGNLIALPLQGRALRNGNSAFVDESWNTYKDQWKRLRETRRLSEKEVDDLIKLWCPDDDAMSIFQNDVVEDTAAGHTSLLFGQTPASTNRDFHAEDADGSVKIILSDGIYVNKKGLKDRMQNAIRRIAAYSNPQFF
;
A
#
# COMPACT_ATOMS: atom_id res chain seq x y z
N MET A 1 23.17 30.64 -4.57
CA MET A 1 24.21 29.65 -4.98
C MET A 1 23.75 29.01 -6.28
N SER A 2 24.50 29.29 -7.37
CA SER A 2 24.17 28.78 -8.70
C SER A 2 24.38 27.27 -8.75
N VAL A 3 23.35 26.55 -9.15
CA VAL A 3 23.46 25.13 -9.46
C VAL A 3 24.30 25.00 -10.72
N LYS A 4 25.56 24.55 -10.58
CA LYS A 4 26.39 24.16 -11.73
C LYS A 4 25.79 22.90 -12.32
N ILE A 5 25.08 23.04 -13.43
CA ILE A 5 24.75 21.91 -14.33
C ILE A 5 26.10 21.49 -14.92
N VAL A 6 26.62 20.36 -14.45
CA VAL A 6 27.79 19.74 -15.06
C VAL A 6 27.31 19.15 -16.38
N LYS A 7 27.56 19.87 -17.50
CA LYS A 7 27.49 19.29 -18.84
C LYS A 7 28.61 18.25 -18.92
N VAL A 8 28.27 16.99 -18.84
CA VAL A 8 29.18 15.89 -19.16
C VAL A 8 29.53 16.04 -20.63
N SER A 9 30.83 16.24 -20.96
CA SER A 9 31.29 16.35 -22.34
C SER A 9 31.04 15.02 -23.09
N VAL A 10 30.93 15.08 -24.41
CA VAL A 10 30.81 13.90 -25.28
C VAL A 10 31.93 12.91 -24.97
N ASP A 11 33.16 13.41 -24.85
CA ASP A 11 34.36 12.62 -24.51
C ASP A 11 34.24 11.84 -23.18
N GLN A 12 33.55 12.40 -22.16
CA GLN A 12 33.36 11.73 -20.89
C GLN A 12 32.32 10.60 -21.00
N LYS A 13 31.30 10.78 -21.83
CA LYS A 13 30.31 9.72 -22.10
C LYS A 13 30.93 8.59 -22.89
N ASP A 14 31.70 8.89 -23.90
CA ASP A 14 32.37 7.89 -24.74
C ASP A 14 33.38 7.09 -23.91
N LYS A 15 34.14 7.74 -23.03
CA LYS A 15 35.03 7.07 -22.09
C LYS A 15 34.27 6.16 -21.14
N TYR A 16 33.16 6.62 -20.61
CA TYR A 16 32.31 5.80 -19.71
C TYR A 16 31.69 4.58 -20.42
N ILE A 17 31.24 4.77 -21.68
CA ILE A 17 30.75 3.67 -22.51
C ILE A 17 31.86 2.65 -22.75
N PHE A 18 33.05 3.10 -23.13
CA PHE A 18 34.20 2.22 -23.34
C PHE A 18 34.58 1.44 -22.07
N ASP A 19 34.56 2.09 -20.90
CA ASP A 19 34.83 1.43 -19.62
C ASP A 19 33.77 0.36 -19.31
N LEU A 20 32.49 0.63 -19.58
CA LEU A 20 31.41 -0.34 -19.40
C LEU A 20 31.53 -1.52 -20.36
N GLU A 21 31.83 -1.27 -21.63
CA GLU A 21 32.03 -2.32 -22.63
C GLU A 21 33.23 -3.20 -22.28
N SER A 22 34.31 -2.61 -21.78
CA SER A 22 35.49 -3.34 -21.32
C SER A 22 35.20 -4.25 -20.12
N GLN A 23 34.42 -3.74 -19.16
CA GLN A 23 33.96 -4.52 -18.01
C GLN A 23 33.05 -5.66 -18.47
N LEU A 24 32.12 -5.41 -19.39
CA LEU A 24 31.23 -6.41 -19.94
C LEU A 24 32.01 -7.55 -20.65
N GLN A 25 33.01 -7.19 -21.45
CA GLN A 25 33.86 -8.18 -22.10
C GLN A 25 34.65 -9.03 -21.09
N TYR A 26 35.14 -8.40 -20.02
CA TYR A 26 35.83 -9.10 -18.94
C TYR A 26 34.92 -10.10 -18.25
N PHE A 27 33.67 -9.72 -17.91
CA PHE A 27 32.72 -10.63 -17.29
C PHE A 27 32.29 -11.77 -18.22
N LYS A 28 32.05 -11.49 -19.52
CA LYS A 28 31.76 -12.54 -20.51
C LYS A 28 32.87 -13.57 -20.56
N LYS A 29 34.14 -13.13 -20.63
CA LYS A 29 35.30 -14.00 -20.62
C LYS A 29 35.36 -14.86 -19.35
N LEU A 30 35.09 -14.28 -18.18
CA LEU A 30 35.05 -15.05 -16.92
C LEU A 30 33.95 -16.11 -16.92
N LEU A 31 32.78 -15.84 -17.49
CA LEU A 31 31.69 -16.81 -17.60
C LEU A 31 32.08 -17.94 -18.53
N ASP A 32 32.68 -17.63 -19.68
CA ASP A 32 33.16 -18.62 -20.67
C ASP A 32 34.24 -19.52 -20.06
N GLU A 33 35.22 -18.94 -19.36
CA GLU A 33 36.33 -19.69 -18.72
C GLU A 33 35.83 -20.62 -17.60
N ASN A 34 34.70 -20.33 -16.97
CA ASN A 34 34.08 -21.15 -15.94
C ASN A 34 32.97 -22.07 -16.47
N GLY A 35 32.75 -22.11 -17.79
CA GLY A 35 31.74 -22.95 -18.43
C GLY A 35 30.28 -22.56 -18.08
N ILE A 36 30.08 -21.34 -17.67
CA ILE A 36 28.73 -20.83 -17.33
C ILE A 36 28.04 -20.41 -18.63
N ILE A 37 26.98 -21.12 -18.97
CA ILE A 37 26.17 -20.80 -20.14
C ILE A 37 25.30 -19.58 -19.78
N TYR A 38 25.39 -18.51 -20.57
CA TYR A 38 24.54 -17.33 -20.45
C TYR A 38 23.88 -17.04 -21.80
N ASP A 39 22.59 -16.79 -21.76
CA ASP A 39 21.80 -16.35 -22.92
C ASP A 39 21.18 -14.99 -22.61
N TYR A 40 21.88 -13.94 -23.03
CA TYR A 40 21.45 -12.57 -22.81
C TYR A 40 20.13 -12.27 -23.52
N GLU A 41 19.91 -12.84 -24.71
CA GLU A 41 18.68 -12.69 -25.48
C GLU A 41 17.50 -13.40 -24.79
N ALA A 42 17.74 -14.58 -24.21
CA ALA A 42 16.72 -15.25 -23.39
C ALA A 42 16.43 -14.46 -22.12
N HIS A 43 17.44 -13.87 -21.48
CA HIS A 43 17.27 -12.99 -20.33
C HIS A 43 16.48 -11.73 -20.70
N LEU A 44 16.81 -11.08 -21.82
CA LEU A 44 16.03 -9.94 -22.31
C LEU A 44 14.58 -10.33 -22.65
N ARG A 45 14.38 -11.49 -23.29
CA ARG A 45 13.03 -12.01 -23.55
C ARG A 45 12.27 -12.30 -22.27
N ALA A 46 12.90 -12.85 -21.24
CA ALA A 46 12.32 -13.09 -19.93
C ALA A 46 11.96 -11.76 -19.24
N LEU A 47 12.85 -10.76 -19.27
CA LEU A 47 12.56 -9.42 -18.78
C LEU A 47 11.42 -8.74 -19.57
N GLN A 48 11.34 -8.96 -20.89
CA GLN A 48 10.29 -8.44 -21.75
C GLN A 48 8.98 -9.21 -21.61
N SER A 49 9.00 -10.50 -21.24
CA SER A 49 7.80 -11.30 -21.01
C SER A 49 7.06 -10.93 -19.73
N ASP A 50 7.77 -10.42 -18.72
CA ASP A 50 7.17 -9.90 -17.48
C ASP A 50 6.58 -8.49 -17.68
N VAL A 51 7.07 -7.74 -18.65
CA VAL A 51 6.47 -6.48 -19.13
C VAL A 51 5.71 -6.82 -20.41
N GLY A 52 4.49 -7.35 -20.28
CA GLY A 52 3.59 -7.52 -21.44
C GLY A 52 3.60 -6.24 -22.29
N ASP A 53 3.22 -6.35 -23.59
CA ASP A 53 3.19 -5.23 -24.54
C ASP A 53 2.28 -4.07 -24.06
N ILE A 54 2.67 -3.38 -22.99
CA ILE A 54 1.90 -2.26 -22.43
C ILE A 54 1.84 -1.14 -23.46
N ILE A 55 0.64 -0.70 -23.77
CA ILE A 55 0.40 0.45 -24.64
C ILE A 55 0.66 1.73 -23.83
N PHE A 56 1.60 2.54 -24.28
CA PHE A 56 1.89 3.86 -23.75
C PHE A 56 1.27 4.92 -24.65
N PRO A 57 0.06 5.43 -24.31
CA PRO A 57 -0.54 6.50 -25.09
C PRO A 57 0.21 7.82 -24.89
N GLU A 58 -0.03 8.78 -25.77
CA GLU A 58 0.31 10.17 -25.51
C GLU A 58 -0.53 10.67 -24.33
N LEU A 59 0.15 11.04 -23.24
CA LEU A 59 -0.50 11.39 -21.98
C LEU A 59 -0.95 12.85 -21.99
N GLY A 60 -2.25 13.06 -21.82
CA GLY A 60 -2.88 14.38 -21.71
C GLY A 60 -3.67 14.57 -20.40
N PRO A 61 -4.29 15.74 -20.24
CA PRO A 61 -5.12 16.07 -19.07
C PRO A 61 -6.28 15.09 -18.83
N GLU A 62 -6.80 14.48 -19.90
CA GLU A 62 -7.87 13.47 -19.85
C GLU A 62 -7.43 12.21 -19.09
N HIS A 63 -6.17 11.79 -19.22
CA HIS A 63 -5.61 10.67 -18.47
C HIS A 63 -5.51 10.99 -16.98
N ALA A 64 -5.06 12.21 -16.63
CA ALA A 64 -5.04 12.65 -15.24
C ALA A 64 -6.46 12.73 -14.64
N SER A 65 -7.43 13.20 -15.41
CA SER A 65 -8.84 13.28 -15.02
C SER A 65 -9.46 11.89 -14.85
N LEU A 66 -9.18 10.97 -15.77
CA LEU A 66 -9.65 9.59 -15.67
C LEU A 66 -9.06 8.89 -14.44
N LEU A 67 -7.74 8.99 -14.22
CA LEU A 67 -7.11 8.41 -13.03
C LEU A 67 -7.75 8.97 -11.77
N TYR A 68 -7.87 10.29 -11.65
CA TYR A 68 -8.46 10.90 -10.48
C TYR A 68 -9.95 10.56 -10.31
N SER A 69 -10.68 10.26 -11.37
CA SER A 69 -12.08 9.87 -11.29
C SER A 69 -12.32 8.56 -10.53
N TYR A 70 -11.31 7.67 -10.49
CA TYR A 70 -11.29 6.44 -9.72
C TYR A 70 -10.59 6.61 -8.36
N PHE A 71 -9.40 7.18 -8.38
CA PHE A 71 -8.56 7.36 -7.21
C PHE A 71 -8.83 8.72 -6.58
N LYS A 72 -10.09 8.98 -6.19
CA LYS A 72 -10.48 10.23 -5.54
C LYS A 72 -10.02 10.27 -4.10
N GLY A 73 -9.27 11.28 -3.75
CA GLY A 73 -8.86 11.60 -2.40
C GLY A 73 -8.81 13.11 -2.20
N ARG A 74 -8.22 13.55 -1.10
CA ARG A 74 -8.11 14.96 -0.77
C ARG A 74 -7.40 15.72 -1.88
N GLN A 75 -7.96 16.87 -2.28
CA GLN A 75 -7.36 17.79 -3.26
C GLN A 75 -6.60 18.93 -2.59
N ASP A 76 -6.97 19.25 -1.37
CA ASP A 76 -6.36 20.35 -0.59
C ASP A 76 -4.93 20.03 -0.12
N VAL A 77 -4.52 18.77 -0.24
CA VAL A 77 -3.19 18.30 0.18
C VAL A 77 -2.78 17.05 -0.60
N TYR A 78 -1.49 16.93 -0.85
CA TYR A 78 -0.87 15.70 -1.37
C TYR A 78 0.57 15.59 -0.90
N SER A 79 1.14 14.41 -1.07
CA SER A 79 2.56 14.16 -0.81
C SER A 79 3.29 13.71 -2.06
N LEU A 80 4.60 13.89 -2.09
CA LEU A 80 5.48 13.29 -3.09
C LEU A 80 6.46 12.33 -2.40
N ARG A 81 6.85 11.30 -3.13
CA ARG A 81 7.84 10.36 -2.66
C ARG A 81 9.19 11.05 -2.44
N SER A 82 9.87 10.70 -1.37
CA SER A 82 11.24 11.16 -1.09
C SER A 82 12.26 10.29 -1.83
N SER A 83 13.39 10.88 -2.23
CA SER A 83 14.54 10.14 -2.76
C SER A 83 15.15 9.19 -1.74
N LYS A 84 14.96 9.43 -0.45
CA LYS A 84 15.47 8.56 0.63
C LYS A 84 14.45 7.47 0.98
N LYS A 85 13.52 7.76 1.89
CA LYS A 85 12.42 6.87 2.29
C LYS A 85 11.16 7.70 2.54
N GLY A 86 9.99 7.08 2.29
CA GLY A 86 8.68 7.64 2.61
C GLY A 86 8.25 8.79 1.70
N TYR A 87 7.30 9.55 2.20
CA TYR A 87 6.65 10.65 1.49
C TYR A 87 6.77 11.93 2.29
N TYR A 88 6.74 13.07 1.61
CA TYR A 88 6.71 14.37 2.26
C TYR A 88 5.57 15.21 1.70
N THR A 89 4.80 15.76 2.63
CA THR A 89 3.63 16.59 2.31
C THR A 89 4.07 17.86 1.59
N GLN A 90 3.39 18.19 0.52
CA GLN A 90 3.69 19.36 -0.29
C GLN A 90 3.12 20.62 0.37
N CYS A 91 3.99 21.59 0.63
CA CYS A 91 3.66 22.82 1.33
C CYS A 91 4.28 24.02 0.60
N ASN A 92 3.54 25.13 0.49
CA ASN A 92 4.02 26.37 -0.11
C ASN A 92 5.13 27.02 0.74
N ASN A 93 5.11 26.75 2.05
CA ASN A 93 6.09 27.25 3.00
C ASN A 93 7.30 26.32 3.20
N PHE A 94 7.34 25.17 2.49
CA PHE A 94 8.42 24.20 2.64
C PHE A 94 9.79 24.84 2.42
N TRP A 95 10.66 24.65 3.39
CA TRP A 95 12.05 25.12 3.40
C TRP A 95 12.23 26.66 3.32
N LYS A 96 11.19 27.47 3.56
CA LYS A 96 11.32 28.93 3.65
C LYS A 96 11.95 29.33 4.97
N TYR A 97 12.95 30.23 4.88
CA TYR A 97 13.65 30.79 6.05
C TYR A 97 12.67 31.56 6.94
N GLY A 98 12.81 31.35 8.26
CA GLY A 98 11.97 32.04 9.26
C GLY A 98 10.49 31.62 9.29
N ILE A 99 10.08 30.66 8.41
CA ILE A 99 8.70 30.18 8.31
C ILE A 99 8.63 28.66 8.52
N CYS A 100 9.46 27.88 7.84
CA CYS A 100 9.44 26.43 7.94
C CYS A 100 10.36 25.94 9.06
N PRO A 101 9.83 25.41 10.19
CA PRO A 101 10.66 25.00 11.32
C PRO A 101 11.66 23.88 10.97
N LYS A 102 11.35 23.06 9.96
CA LYS A 102 12.27 21.99 9.51
C LYS A 102 13.57 22.53 8.96
N ARG A 103 13.57 23.73 8.40
CA ARG A 103 14.78 24.39 7.91
C ARG A 103 15.74 24.71 9.05
N ASP A 104 15.20 25.04 10.21
CA ASP A 104 15.95 25.38 11.41
C ASP A 104 16.29 24.13 12.25
N GLY A 105 16.10 22.93 11.67
CA GLY A 105 16.44 21.66 12.30
C GLY A 105 15.36 21.10 13.25
N THR A 106 14.21 21.77 13.39
CA THR A 106 13.13 21.32 14.25
C THR A 106 12.48 20.05 13.67
N LYS A 107 12.42 18.99 14.47
CA LYS A 107 11.72 17.75 14.12
C LYS A 107 10.21 17.93 14.39
N ILE A 108 9.47 18.28 13.37
CA ILE A 108 8.00 18.45 13.44
C ILE A 108 7.32 17.74 12.27
N LYS A 109 6.18 17.09 12.51
CA LYS A 109 5.31 16.59 11.43
C LYS A 109 4.63 17.79 10.75
N CYS A 110 4.46 17.75 9.41
CA CYS A 110 3.83 18.87 8.69
C CYS A 110 2.39 19.12 9.14
N GLN A 111 1.66 18.10 9.56
CA GLN A 111 0.31 18.21 10.09
C GLN A 111 0.22 18.90 11.46
N ASP A 112 1.32 19.03 12.18
CA ASP A 112 1.41 19.69 13.50
C ASP A 112 2.07 21.08 13.40
N CYS A 113 2.38 21.52 12.18
CA CYS A 113 3.05 22.79 11.93
C CYS A 113 2.05 23.94 11.87
N SER A 114 2.21 24.96 12.71
CA SER A 114 1.37 26.18 12.71
C SER A 114 1.50 27.03 11.43
N SER A 115 2.60 26.85 10.68
CA SER A 115 2.86 27.58 9.43
C SER A 115 2.57 26.71 8.21
N GLN A 116 1.75 25.65 8.34
CA GLN A 116 1.38 24.79 7.21
C GLN A 116 0.55 25.59 6.19
N ASP A 117 0.89 25.38 4.91
CA ASP A 117 0.19 25.94 3.76
C ASP A 117 0.28 24.93 2.63
N TYR A 118 -0.65 23.95 2.64
CA TYR A 118 -0.59 22.81 1.74
C TYR A 118 -0.81 23.20 0.28
N LYS A 119 -0.16 22.49 -0.61
CA LYS A 119 -0.39 22.62 -2.04
C LYS A 119 -1.54 21.74 -2.46
N GLU A 120 -2.41 22.30 -3.30
CA GLU A 120 -3.50 21.57 -3.92
C GLU A 120 -2.98 20.53 -4.92
N LEU A 121 -3.60 19.34 -4.92
CA LEU A 121 -3.41 18.31 -5.91
C LEU A 121 -4.13 18.72 -7.21
N LYS A 122 -3.38 19.18 -8.18
CA LYS A 122 -3.89 19.58 -9.51
C LYS A 122 -3.60 18.52 -10.56
N GLY A 123 -4.42 18.48 -11.61
CA GLY A 123 -4.25 17.52 -12.73
C GLY A 123 -2.83 17.50 -13.31
N ARG A 124 -2.11 18.64 -13.35
CA ARG A 124 -0.71 18.69 -13.77
C ARG A 124 0.24 17.85 -12.89
N VAL A 125 -0.04 17.74 -11.60
CA VAL A 125 0.78 16.94 -10.68
C VAL A 125 0.56 15.46 -10.95
N ILE A 126 -0.69 15.06 -11.18
CA ILE A 126 -1.05 13.71 -11.59
C ILE A 126 -0.42 13.39 -12.95
N LEU A 127 -0.46 14.32 -13.90
CA LEU A 127 0.16 14.13 -15.21
C LEU A 127 1.68 13.92 -15.10
N GLN A 128 2.37 14.66 -14.23
CA GLN A 128 3.80 14.47 -13.95
C GLN A 128 4.08 13.07 -13.37
N HIS A 129 3.23 12.58 -12.46
CA HIS A 129 3.31 11.23 -11.94
C HIS A 129 3.15 10.18 -13.06
N LEU A 130 2.15 10.36 -13.93
CA LEU A 130 1.92 9.47 -15.09
C LEU A 130 3.07 9.49 -16.09
N GLN A 131 3.68 10.64 -16.32
CA GLN A 131 4.85 10.77 -17.20
C GLN A 131 6.09 10.07 -16.62
N GLY A 132 6.28 10.10 -15.30
CA GLY A 132 7.37 9.42 -14.63
C GLY A 132 8.74 9.83 -15.17
N ILE A 133 9.00 11.14 -15.22
CA ILE A 133 10.24 11.70 -15.82
C ILE A 133 11.43 11.53 -14.88
N LYS A 134 11.17 11.51 -13.55
CA LYS A 134 12.24 11.47 -12.56
C LYS A 134 12.77 10.06 -12.36
N GLU A 135 14.09 9.92 -12.51
CA GLU A 135 14.77 8.61 -12.39
C GLU A 135 14.65 7.99 -11.00
N ASP A 136 14.65 8.81 -9.96
CA ASP A 136 14.50 8.39 -8.57
C ASP A 136 13.03 8.21 -8.12
N CYS A 137 12.08 8.33 -9.05
CA CYS A 137 10.64 8.25 -8.79
C CYS A 137 10.15 9.25 -7.71
N THR A 138 10.76 10.43 -7.58
CA THR A 138 10.30 11.47 -6.65
C THR A 138 9.08 12.25 -7.15
N ASP A 139 8.55 11.89 -8.30
CA ASP A 139 7.29 12.36 -8.87
C ASP A 139 6.09 11.45 -8.55
N VAL A 140 6.31 10.36 -7.79
CA VAL A 140 5.21 9.54 -7.28
C VAL A 140 4.34 10.34 -6.34
N VAL A 141 3.05 10.43 -6.66
CA VAL A 141 2.04 11.11 -5.83
C VAL A 141 1.55 10.17 -4.75
N GLY A 142 1.60 10.61 -3.51
CA GLY A 142 0.90 10.03 -2.38
C GLY A 142 -0.41 10.78 -2.14
N LEU A 143 -1.52 10.06 -2.24
CA LEU A 143 -2.87 10.56 -2.09
C LEU A 143 -3.43 10.24 -0.70
N TYR A 144 -4.15 11.15 -0.08
CA TYR A 144 -4.87 10.93 1.17
C TYR A 144 -6.32 10.51 0.87
N PRO A 145 -6.69 9.24 1.07
CA PRO A 145 -8.00 8.71 0.68
C PRO A 145 -9.14 9.13 1.60
N LEU A 146 -8.86 9.44 2.87
CA LEU A 146 -9.85 9.77 3.88
C LEU A 146 -10.14 11.28 3.85
N PHE A 147 -11.41 11.64 3.63
CA PHE A 147 -11.86 13.01 3.63
C PHE A 147 -12.13 13.51 5.06
N PRO A 148 -12.15 14.84 5.30
CA PRO A 148 -12.42 15.41 6.64
C PRO A 148 -13.79 15.03 7.22
N ASP A 149 -14.78 14.73 6.36
CA ASP A 149 -16.11 14.26 6.73
C ASP A 149 -16.20 12.77 7.06
N GLY A 150 -15.05 12.07 7.05
CA GLY A 150 -14.96 10.64 7.31
C GLY A 150 -15.34 9.77 6.10
N SER A 151 -15.53 10.35 4.91
CA SER A 151 -15.88 9.61 3.70
C SER A 151 -14.64 9.16 2.91
N CYS A 152 -14.83 8.17 2.03
CA CYS A 152 -13.83 7.71 1.05
C CYS A 152 -14.53 7.24 -0.24
N TRP A 153 -13.77 7.21 -1.34
CA TRP A 153 -14.26 6.80 -2.66
C TRP A 153 -13.78 5.43 -3.10
N PHE A 154 -12.88 4.84 -2.34
CA PHE A 154 -12.34 3.51 -2.60
C PHE A 154 -11.83 2.88 -1.31
N LEU A 155 -11.72 1.58 -1.37
CA LEU A 155 -11.01 0.75 -0.41
C LEU A 155 -9.82 0.14 -1.11
N VAL A 156 -8.67 0.06 -0.44
CA VAL A 156 -7.49 -0.61 -0.98
C VAL A 156 -6.84 -1.48 0.08
N PHE A 157 -6.47 -2.69 -0.31
CA PHE A 157 -5.69 -3.62 0.49
C PHE A 157 -4.25 -3.60 -0.01
N ASP A 158 -3.33 -3.37 0.90
CA ASP A 158 -1.89 -3.32 0.65
C ASP A 158 -1.26 -4.65 1.07
N PHE A 159 -0.62 -5.32 0.12
CA PHE A 159 0.14 -6.55 0.33
C PHE A 159 1.59 -6.27 0.02
N ASP A 160 2.47 -6.48 0.98
CA ASP A 160 3.88 -6.19 0.84
C ASP A 160 4.75 -7.40 1.21
N ASN A 161 5.70 -7.73 0.34
CA ASN A 161 6.68 -8.77 0.60
C ASN A 161 7.96 -8.13 1.11
N HIS A 162 8.23 -8.31 2.40
CA HIS A 162 9.42 -7.82 3.08
C HIS A 162 10.63 -8.76 2.96
N ASP A 163 10.51 -9.85 2.17
CA ASP A 163 11.62 -10.75 1.90
C ASP A 163 12.69 -10.04 1.05
N GLU A 164 13.86 -9.85 1.65
CA GLU A 164 15.03 -9.24 1.01
C GLU A 164 15.99 -10.29 0.40
N SER A 165 15.60 -11.58 0.36
CA SER A 165 16.40 -12.64 -0.24
C SER A 165 16.61 -12.41 -1.75
N ALA A 166 17.62 -13.09 -2.32
CA ALA A 166 17.92 -12.99 -3.75
C ALA A 166 16.77 -13.54 -4.62
N GLU A 167 16.02 -14.51 -4.10
CA GLU A 167 14.83 -15.10 -4.71
C GLU A 167 13.62 -14.93 -3.76
N PRO A 168 12.98 -13.76 -3.74
CA PRO A 168 11.85 -13.51 -2.86
C PRO A 168 10.68 -14.44 -3.18
N SER A 169 10.03 -14.97 -2.14
CA SER A 169 8.82 -15.77 -2.29
C SER A 169 7.74 -15.03 -3.08
N LYS A 170 7.02 -15.74 -3.94
CA LYS A 170 5.84 -15.25 -4.66
C LYS A 170 4.52 -15.65 -3.97
N GLU A 171 4.56 -16.15 -2.75
CA GLU A 171 3.36 -16.58 -2.02
C GLU A 171 2.35 -15.44 -1.77
N TRP A 172 2.85 -14.21 -1.65
CA TRP A 172 1.98 -13.03 -1.58
C TRP A 172 1.02 -12.90 -2.77
N GLN A 173 1.40 -13.42 -3.95
CA GLN A 173 0.54 -13.44 -5.13
C GLN A 173 -0.67 -14.37 -4.93
N GLN A 174 -0.49 -15.46 -4.20
CA GLN A 174 -1.58 -16.40 -3.88
C GLN A 174 -2.58 -15.75 -2.94
N GLU A 175 -2.11 -15.01 -1.93
CA GLU A 175 -2.99 -14.27 -1.02
C GLU A 175 -3.81 -13.20 -1.75
N VAL A 176 -3.18 -12.43 -2.63
CA VAL A 176 -3.86 -11.43 -3.46
C VAL A 176 -4.90 -12.08 -4.37
N ASN A 177 -4.54 -13.21 -5.02
CA ASN A 177 -5.47 -13.93 -5.90
C ASN A 177 -6.64 -14.52 -5.11
N ALA A 178 -6.44 -14.98 -3.88
CA ALA A 178 -7.51 -15.44 -2.99
C ALA A 178 -8.54 -14.33 -2.71
N LEU A 179 -8.06 -13.13 -2.39
CA LEU A 179 -8.94 -11.97 -2.20
C LEU A 179 -9.65 -11.58 -3.50
N ARG A 180 -8.94 -11.60 -4.64
CA ARG A 180 -9.52 -11.33 -5.97
C ARG A 180 -10.61 -12.34 -6.33
N GLU A 181 -10.37 -13.63 -6.11
CA GLU A 181 -11.34 -14.70 -6.36
C GLU A 181 -12.60 -14.49 -5.52
N MET A 182 -12.44 -14.19 -4.23
CA MET A 182 -13.57 -13.87 -3.36
C MET A 182 -14.37 -12.68 -3.90
N CYS A 183 -13.70 -11.60 -4.30
CA CYS A 183 -14.35 -10.46 -4.93
C CYS A 183 -15.16 -10.89 -6.17
N SER A 184 -14.56 -11.70 -7.04
CA SER A 184 -15.19 -12.19 -8.28
C SER A 184 -16.45 -13.03 -7.99
N VAL A 185 -16.38 -13.95 -7.04
CA VAL A 185 -17.53 -14.78 -6.62
C VAL A 185 -18.71 -13.92 -6.15
N LEU A 186 -18.42 -12.79 -5.52
CA LEU A 186 -19.42 -11.85 -5.00
C LEU A 186 -19.85 -10.78 -6.02
N GLY A 187 -19.36 -10.87 -7.27
CA GLY A 187 -19.65 -9.89 -8.28
C GLY A 187 -18.98 -8.52 -8.03
N ILE A 188 -17.94 -8.48 -7.21
CA ILE A 188 -17.14 -7.29 -6.95
C ILE A 188 -15.99 -7.23 -7.96
N ASP A 189 -15.90 -6.16 -8.72
CA ASP A 189 -14.81 -5.95 -9.66
C ASP A 189 -13.62 -5.30 -8.92
N SER A 190 -12.68 -6.12 -8.47
CA SER A 190 -11.44 -5.67 -7.87
C SER A 190 -10.37 -5.41 -8.93
N LEU A 191 -9.66 -4.28 -8.80
CA LEU A 191 -8.54 -3.93 -9.67
C LEU A 191 -7.23 -4.16 -8.94
N VAL A 192 -6.41 -5.10 -9.43
CA VAL A 192 -5.13 -5.41 -8.79
C VAL A 192 -4.00 -4.67 -9.48
N GLU A 193 -3.21 -3.94 -8.71
CA GLU A 193 -2.00 -3.27 -9.12
C GLU A 193 -0.79 -3.99 -8.57
N ARG A 194 0.18 -4.37 -9.40
CA ARG A 194 1.53 -4.69 -8.93
C ARG A 194 2.16 -3.42 -8.40
N SER A 195 2.66 -3.45 -7.16
CA SER A 195 3.22 -2.26 -6.52
C SER A 195 4.38 -1.66 -7.31
N ARG A 196 4.72 -0.41 -7.02
CA ARG A 196 5.85 0.29 -7.67
C ARG A 196 7.19 -0.45 -7.52
N SER A 197 7.40 -1.13 -6.41
CA SER A 197 8.62 -1.92 -6.16
C SER A 197 8.63 -3.27 -6.89
N GLY A 198 7.47 -3.76 -7.33
CA GLY A 198 7.29 -5.11 -7.85
C GLY A 198 7.24 -6.20 -6.77
N LYS A 199 7.41 -5.84 -5.49
CA LYS A 199 7.47 -6.77 -4.36
C LYS A 199 6.16 -6.94 -3.60
N GLY A 200 5.06 -6.39 -4.10
CA GLY A 200 3.76 -6.48 -3.47
C GLY A 200 2.67 -6.00 -4.42
N ALA A 201 1.45 -5.83 -3.91
CA ALA A 201 0.30 -5.40 -4.68
C ALA A 201 -0.68 -4.57 -3.87
N HIS A 202 -1.46 -3.78 -4.59
CA HIS A 202 -2.64 -3.12 -4.07
C HIS A 202 -3.88 -3.72 -4.73
N VAL A 203 -4.87 -4.11 -3.93
CA VAL A 203 -6.18 -4.56 -4.42
C VAL A 203 -7.19 -3.45 -4.18
N TRP A 204 -7.68 -2.85 -5.27
CA TRP A 204 -8.54 -1.67 -5.25
C TRP A 204 -10.00 -2.07 -5.47
N ILE A 205 -10.89 -1.51 -4.66
CA ILE A 205 -12.35 -1.57 -4.81
C ILE A 205 -12.88 -0.15 -4.81
N PHE A 206 -13.62 0.24 -5.83
CA PHE A 206 -14.10 1.61 -6.00
C PHE A 206 -15.59 1.73 -5.70
N PHE A 207 -15.99 2.88 -5.20
CA PHE A 207 -17.38 3.20 -4.93
C PHE A 207 -17.92 4.21 -5.94
N SER A 208 -19.20 4.10 -6.30
CA SER A 208 -19.87 5.05 -7.20
C SER A 208 -20.06 6.42 -6.55
N ASP A 209 -20.27 6.43 -5.24
CA ASP A 209 -20.47 7.58 -4.39
C ASP A 209 -19.55 7.48 -3.16
N PRO A 210 -19.24 8.59 -2.47
CA PRO A 210 -18.44 8.52 -1.25
C PRO A 210 -19.24 7.81 -0.16
N ILE A 211 -18.60 6.87 0.52
CA ILE A 211 -19.18 6.16 1.67
C ILE A 211 -18.35 6.44 2.92
N GLN A 212 -18.96 6.26 4.09
CA GLN A 212 -18.24 6.40 5.35
C GLN A 212 -17.10 5.38 5.45
N ALA A 213 -15.92 5.84 5.88
CA ALA A 213 -14.74 4.97 5.97
C ALA A 213 -14.95 3.81 6.95
N SER A 214 -15.71 4.01 8.04
CA SER A 214 -16.11 2.95 8.96
C SER A 214 -16.87 1.83 8.24
N LYS A 215 -17.82 2.19 7.37
CA LYS A 215 -18.55 1.23 6.53
C LYS A 215 -17.62 0.51 5.55
N ALA A 216 -16.77 1.26 4.83
CA ALA A 216 -15.81 0.69 3.89
C ALA A 216 -14.85 -0.29 4.58
N ARG A 217 -14.35 0.04 5.76
CA ARG A 217 -13.48 -0.82 6.55
C ARG A 217 -14.19 -2.08 7.05
N LYS A 218 -15.41 -1.95 7.58
CA LYS A 218 -16.24 -3.10 7.97
C LYS A 218 -16.44 -4.07 6.80
N PHE A 219 -16.76 -3.53 5.63
CA PHE A 219 -16.87 -4.29 4.39
C PHE A 219 -15.55 -5.00 4.05
N GLY A 220 -14.41 -4.28 4.08
CA GLY A 220 -13.10 -4.83 3.78
C GLY A 220 -12.65 -5.93 4.75
N GLU A 221 -12.88 -5.75 6.04
CA GLU A 221 -12.60 -6.79 7.06
C GLU A 221 -13.42 -8.06 6.84
N SER A 222 -14.68 -7.89 6.43
CA SER A 222 -15.54 -9.02 6.08
C SER A 222 -15.05 -9.77 4.85
N LEU A 223 -14.55 -9.03 3.83
CA LEU A 223 -13.93 -9.62 2.64
C LEU A 223 -12.66 -10.42 2.97
N LEU A 224 -11.76 -9.86 3.78
CA LEU A 224 -10.54 -10.55 4.20
C LEU A 224 -10.86 -11.83 4.96
N ARG A 225 -11.82 -11.77 5.89
CA ARG A 225 -12.27 -12.94 6.65
C ARG A 225 -12.82 -14.03 5.73
N LYS A 226 -13.70 -13.68 4.81
CA LYS A 226 -14.30 -14.62 3.86
C LYS A 226 -13.27 -15.15 2.85
N GLY A 227 -12.34 -14.32 2.39
CA GLY A 227 -11.25 -14.75 1.54
C GLY A 227 -10.34 -15.77 2.21
N ALA A 228 -10.00 -15.56 3.48
CA ALA A 228 -9.20 -16.52 4.24
C ALA A 228 -9.93 -17.87 4.44
N GLU A 229 -11.23 -17.83 4.71
CA GLU A 229 -12.07 -19.04 4.85
C GLU A 229 -12.12 -19.85 3.55
N SER A 230 -12.22 -19.20 2.37
CA SER A 230 -12.44 -19.85 1.08
C SER A 230 -11.24 -20.65 0.57
N VAL A 231 -10.03 -20.24 0.88
CA VAL A 231 -8.78 -20.81 0.35
C VAL A 231 -8.02 -21.63 1.38
N SER A 232 -8.61 -21.90 2.55
CA SER A 232 -7.92 -22.57 3.68
C SER A 232 -6.58 -21.92 4.04
N LEU A 233 -6.41 -20.64 3.71
CA LEU A 233 -5.27 -19.86 4.17
C LEU A 233 -5.40 -19.67 5.67
N LYS A 234 -4.42 -20.14 6.41
CA LYS A 234 -4.41 -19.94 7.87
C LYS A 234 -4.39 -18.48 8.25
N ASN A 235 -3.77 -17.64 7.41
CA ASN A 235 -3.62 -16.20 7.59
C ASN A 235 -3.22 -15.53 6.28
N PHE A 236 -3.56 -14.25 6.10
CA PHE A 236 -2.93 -13.38 5.14
C PHE A 236 -1.60 -12.87 5.71
N THR A 237 -0.49 -13.52 5.37
CA THR A 237 0.85 -13.23 5.93
C THR A 237 1.45 -11.96 5.33
N TYR A 238 1.13 -11.70 4.07
CA TYR A 238 1.65 -10.57 3.30
C TYR A 238 0.71 -9.36 3.27
N TYR A 239 -0.48 -9.50 3.84
CA TYR A 239 -1.38 -8.37 4.04
C TYR A 239 -0.79 -7.43 5.10
N ASP A 240 -0.50 -6.19 4.70
CA ASP A 240 0.05 -5.16 5.59
C ASP A 240 -1.08 -4.31 6.20
N ARG A 241 -1.92 -3.74 5.35
CA ARG A 241 -2.97 -2.82 5.79
C ARG A 241 -4.09 -2.64 4.76
N MET A 242 -5.15 -2.01 5.21
CA MET A 242 -6.26 -1.54 4.40
C MET A 242 -6.38 -0.03 4.53
N MET A 243 -6.69 0.66 3.45
CA MET A 243 -6.93 2.11 3.49
C MET A 243 -8.31 2.44 2.94
N PRO A 244 -9.01 3.39 3.62
CA PRO A 244 -8.58 4.18 4.80
C PRO A 244 -8.27 3.29 6.01
N MET A 245 -7.25 3.68 6.80
CA MET A 245 -6.90 2.97 8.04
C MET A 245 -7.76 3.42 9.24
N GLN A 246 -8.45 4.55 9.12
CA GLN A 246 -9.18 5.21 10.20
C GLN A 246 -10.61 5.47 9.76
N ASP A 247 -11.53 5.50 10.70
CA ASP A 247 -12.95 5.79 10.45
C ASP A 247 -13.21 7.29 10.28
N PHE A 248 -12.40 8.11 10.93
CA PHE A 248 -12.48 9.58 10.86
C PHE A 248 -11.09 10.21 11.08
N LEU A 249 -10.97 11.47 10.70
CA LEU A 249 -9.76 12.27 10.93
C LEU A 249 -9.98 13.19 12.12
N PRO A 250 -9.08 13.19 13.11
CA PRO A 250 -9.02 14.30 14.08
C PRO A 250 -8.79 15.62 13.35
N GLU A 251 -9.29 16.71 13.93
CA GLU A 251 -9.15 18.05 13.36
C GLU A 251 -7.69 18.38 13.03
N GLY A 252 -7.44 18.89 11.83
CA GLY A 252 -6.11 19.26 11.35
C GLY A 252 -5.21 18.09 10.95
N LYS A 253 -5.63 16.83 11.12
CA LYS A 253 -4.84 15.67 10.73
C LYS A 253 -5.07 15.28 9.26
N LEU A 254 -4.08 14.61 8.68
CA LEU A 254 -4.09 14.22 7.27
C LEU A 254 -4.52 12.77 7.05
N GLY A 255 -4.34 11.91 8.04
CA GLY A 255 -4.50 10.47 7.89
C GLY A 255 -3.35 9.83 7.12
N ASN A 256 -3.55 8.61 6.69
CA ASN A 256 -2.56 7.84 5.96
C ASN A 256 -2.70 8.08 4.45
N LEU A 257 -1.60 7.97 3.74
CA LEU A 257 -1.57 8.13 2.28
C LEU A 257 -1.28 6.81 1.57
N ILE A 258 -1.72 6.72 0.33
CA ILE A 258 -1.39 5.64 -0.61
C ILE A 258 -0.77 6.22 -1.88
N ALA A 259 0.18 5.50 -2.48
CA ALA A 259 0.72 5.89 -3.77
C ALA A 259 -0.33 5.72 -4.88
N LEU A 260 -0.42 6.67 -5.79
CA LEU A 260 -1.21 6.47 -7.00
C LEU A 260 -0.56 5.42 -7.92
N PRO A 261 -1.36 4.58 -8.61
CA PRO A 261 -0.87 3.63 -9.60
C PRO A 261 -0.49 4.32 -10.92
N LEU A 262 0.05 3.54 -11.85
CA LEU A 262 0.43 3.96 -13.20
C LEU A 262 1.53 5.02 -13.23
N GLN A 263 2.42 5.03 -12.22
CA GLN A 263 3.59 5.91 -12.27
C GLN A 263 4.49 5.55 -13.45
N GLY A 264 4.70 6.50 -14.34
CA GLY A 264 5.24 6.22 -15.67
C GLY A 264 6.62 5.54 -15.69
N ARG A 265 7.53 5.84 -14.78
CA ARG A 265 8.84 5.18 -14.70
C ARG A 265 8.70 3.72 -14.26
N ALA A 266 7.91 3.47 -13.23
CA ALA A 266 7.66 2.13 -12.75
C ALA A 266 6.88 1.30 -13.77
N LEU A 267 5.91 1.93 -14.45
CA LEU A 267 5.10 1.29 -15.47
C LEU A 267 5.94 0.77 -16.65
N ARG A 268 6.97 1.52 -17.05
CA ARG A 268 7.93 1.06 -18.08
C ARG A 268 8.72 -0.20 -17.67
N ASN A 269 8.75 -0.51 -16.38
CA ASN A 269 9.34 -1.73 -15.84
C ASN A 269 8.28 -2.78 -15.44
N GLY A 270 7.03 -2.63 -15.90
CA GLY A 270 5.92 -3.54 -15.57
C GLY A 270 5.41 -3.43 -14.13
N ASN A 271 5.85 -2.42 -13.37
CA ASN A 271 5.44 -2.15 -12.00
C ASN A 271 4.50 -0.94 -11.95
N SER A 272 3.81 -0.73 -10.82
CA SER A 272 2.72 0.26 -10.71
C SER A 272 1.67 0.05 -11.82
N ALA A 273 1.44 -1.20 -12.19
CA ALA A 273 0.66 -1.64 -13.32
C ALA A 273 -0.49 -2.55 -12.88
N PHE A 274 -1.63 -2.44 -13.52
CA PHE A 274 -2.73 -3.38 -13.32
C PHE A 274 -2.41 -4.72 -13.96
N VAL A 275 -2.71 -5.80 -13.24
CA VAL A 275 -2.36 -7.17 -13.61
C VAL A 275 -3.57 -8.10 -13.53
N ASP A 276 -3.54 -9.14 -14.38
CA ASP A 276 -4.51 -10.24 -14.38
C ASP A 276 -4.22 -11.29 -13.27
N GLU A 277 -5.02 -12.36 -13.24
CA GLU A 277 -4.89 -13.45 -12.27
C GLU A 277 -3.58 -14.25 -12.42
N SER A 278 -3.00 -14.22 -13.62
CA SER A 278 -1.70 -14.82 -13.92
C SER A 278 -0.53 -13.87 -13.70
N TRP A 279 -0.81 -12.70 -13.15
CA TRP A 279 0.17 -11.63 -12.89
C TRP A 279 0.76 -11.00 -14.15
N ASN A 280 0.16 -11.21 -15.32
CA ASN A 280 0.53 -10.49 -16.53
C ASN A 280 -0.06 -9.07 -16.48
N THR A 281 0.70 -8.09 -16.96
CA THR A 281 0.21 -6.72 -17.09
C THR A 281 -0.85 -6.64 -18.18
N TYR A 282 -1.96 -5.95 -17.91
CA TYR A 282 -2.91 -5.65 -18.99
C TYR A 282 -2.23 -4.81 -20.07
N LYS A 283 -2.45 -5.17 -21.34
CA LYS A 283 -1.89 -4.45 -22.47
C LYS A 283 -2.35 -2.99 -22.51
N ASP A 284 -3.63 -2.77 -22.33
CA ASP A 284 -4.24 -1.43 -22.25
C ASP A 284 -4.70 -1.17 -20.81
N GLN A 285 -3.82 -0.53 -20.03
CA GLN A 285 -4.03 -0.17 -18.62
C GLN A 285 -5.23 0.80 -18.47
N TRP A 286 -5.40 1.69 -19.42
CA TRP A 286 -6.47 2.70 -19.40
C TRP A 286 -7.83 2.10 -19.73
N LYS A 287 -7.87 1.14 -20.67
CA LYS A 287 -9.08 0.37 -20.94
C LYS A 287 -9.51 -0.42 -19.71
N ARG A 288 -8.58 -1.16 -19.07
CA ARG A 288 -8.89 -1.91 -17.84
C ARG A 288 -9.43 -1.00 -16.74
N LEU A 289 -8.83 0.18 -16.54
CA LEU A 289 -9.33 1.15 -15.57
C LEU A 289 -10.76 1.62 -15.90
N ARG A 290 -11.03 1.98 -17.15
CA ARG A 290 -12.37 2.44 -17.58
C ARG A 290 -13.45 1.39 -17.40
N GLU A 291 -13.10 0.12 -17.60
CA GLU A 291 -14.02 -1.02 -17.49
C GLU A 291 -14.25 -1.45 -16.04
N THR A 292 -13.44 -0.97 -15.09
CA THR A 292 -13.58 -1.34 -13.69
C THR A 292 -14.91 -0.82 -13.11
N ARG A 293 -15.72 -1.73 -12.61
CA ARG A 293 -17.02 -1.42 -12.00
C ARG A 293 -16.83 -0.78 -10.61
N ARG A 294 -17.73 0.11 -10.27
CA ARG A 294 -17.82 0.72 -8.94
C ARG A 294 -19.01 0.13 -8.21
N LEU A 295 -18.85 -0.11 -6.91
CA LEU A 295 -19.94 -0.55 -6.04
C LEU A 295 -20.76 0.65 -5.58
N SER A 296 -22.06 0.51 -5.57
CA SER A 296 -22.95 1.45 -4.88
C SER A 296 -22.91 1.23 -3.36
N GLU A 297 -23.25 2.25 -2.59
CA GLU A 297 -23.37 2.12 -1.14
C GLU A 297 -24.36 1.02 -0.74
N LYS A 298 -25.47 0.88 -1.50
CA LYS A 298 -26.47 -0.16 -1.26
C LYS A 298 -25.88 -1.57 -1.43
N GLU A 299 -25.07 -1.81 -2.47
CA GLU A 299 -24.42 -3.10 -2.65
C GLU A 299 -23.46 -3.43 -1.50
N VAL A 300 -22.74 -2.42 -1.00
CA VAL A 300 -21.89 -2.58 0.18
C VAL A 300 -22.73 -2.94 1.41
N ASP A 301 -23.85 -2.26 1.64
CA ASP A 301 -24.77 -2.55 2.75
C ASP A 301 -25.36 -3.95 2.65
N ASP A 302 -25.77 -4.38 1.46
CA ASP A 302 -26.35 -5.70 1.24
C ASP A 302 -25.31 -6.81 1.50
N LEU A 303 -24.05 -6.60 1.09
CA LEU A 303 -22.96 -7.56 1.38
C LEU A 303 -22.60 -7.60 2.87
N ILE A 304 -22.56 -6.45 3.55
CA ILE A 304 -22.33 -6.41 5.00
C ILE A 304 -23.43 -7.19 5.74
N LYS A 305 -24.70 -6.96 5.40
CA LYS A 305 -25.84 -7.67 6.01
C LYS A 305 -25.77 -9.17 5.79
N LEU A 306 -25.36 -9.59 4.59
CA LEU A 306 -25.20 -11.02 4.27
C LEU A 306 -24.16 -11.71 5.16
N TRP A 307 -23.10 -11.00 5.56
CA TRP A 307 -21.96 -11.59 6.30
C TRP A 307 -21.97 -11.31 7.80
N CYS A 308 -22.69 -10.29 8.22
CA CYS A 308 -22.81 -9.87 9.61
C CYS A 308 -24.29 -9.65 9.95
N PRO A 309 -25.12 -10.71 10.00
CA PRO A 309 -26.56 -10.58 10.25
C PRO A 309 -26.90 -10.01 11.64
N ASP A 310 -26.00 -10.20 12.62
CA ASP A 310 -26.18 -9.73 14.01
C ASP A 310 -25.37 -8.46 14.24
N ASP A 311 -25.86 -7.34 13.74
CA ASP A 311 -25.12 -6.06 13.73
C ASP A 311 -24.97 -5.38 15.12
N ASP A 312 -25.68 -5.85 16.14
CA ASP A 312 -25.59 -5.33 17.52
C ASP A 312 -24.24 -5.60 18.21
N ALA A 313 -23.42 -6.51 17.65
CA ALA A 313 -22.12 -6.86 18.22
C ALA A 313 -20.95 -5.97 17.71
N MET A 314 -21.18 -5.06 16.79
CA MET A 314 -20.11 -4.36 16.06
C MET A 314 -19.94 -2.88 16.46
N SER A 315 -20.50 -2.43 17.58
CA SER A 315 -20.14 -1.12 18.16
C SER A 315 -18.70 -1.08 18.77
N ILE A 316 -17.89 -2.12 18.52
CA ILE A 316 -16.62 -2.36 19.21
C ILE A 316 -15.43 -1.67 18.52
N PHE A 317 -15.57 -1.21 17.26
CA PHE A 317 -14.46 -0.56 16.56
C PHE A 317 -14.55 0.97 16.62
N GLN A 318 -14.68 1.51 17.82
CA GLN A 318 -14.49 2.95 18.05
C GLN A 318 -13.07 3.19 18.59
N ASN A 319 -12.30 3.92 17.80
CA ASN A 319 -11.14 4.73 18.19
C ASN A 319 -9.85 3.99 18.60
N ASP A 320 -8.99 3.73 17.62
CA ASP A 320 -7.55 3.75 17.89
C ASP A 320 -6.87 4.76 16.98
N VAL A 321 -6.48 5.88 17.56
CA VAL A 321 -5.48 6.78 16.99
C VAL A 321 -4.15 6.05 17.11
N VAL A 322 -3.73 5.35 16.06
CA VAL A 322 -2.38 4.80 16.02
C VAL A 322 -1.42 5.95 15.77
N GLU A 323 -0.69 6.35 16.79
CA GLU A 323 0.48 7.21 16.61
C GLU A 323 1.50 6.49 15.72
N ASP A 324 1.81 7.15 14.62
CA ASP A 324 2.78 6.72 13.62
C ASP A 324 4.19 6.77 14.24
N THR A 325 4.61 5.70 14.92
CA THR A 325 6.01 5.48 15.23
C THR A 325 6.63 4.69 14.11
N ALA A 326 7.49 5.36 13.35
CA ALA A 326 8.33 4.74 12.34
C ALA A 326 9.11 3.56 12.93
N ALA A 327 8.99 2.42 12.28
CA ALA A 327 9.64 1.16 12.56
C ALA A 327 8.95 0.26 13.60
N GLY A 328 8.12 -0.64 13.09
CA GLY A 328 7.59 -1.77 13.86
C GLY A 328 6.56 -2.52 13.06
N HIS A 329 6.99 -3.57 12.33
CA HIS A 329 6.08 -4.50 11.68
C HIS A 329 5.20 -5.17 12.72
N THR A 330 3.91 -4.89 12.70
CA THR A 330 2.91 -5.73 13.35
C THR A 330 1.95 -6.23 12.29
N SER A 331 2.15 -7.49 11.90
CA SER A 331 1.17 -8.29 11.22
C SER A 331 -0.12 -8.29 12.06
N LEU A 332 -1.13 -7.58 11.61
CA LEU A 332 -2.43 -7.55 12.27
C LEU A 332 -3.25 -8.74 11.80
N LEU A 333 -3.13 -9.81 12.54
CA LEU A 333 -4.05 -10.94 12.50
C LEU A 333 -5.22 -10.67 13.41
N PHE A 334 -6.40 -10.65 12.84
CA PHE A 334 -7.73 -10.83 13.46
C PHE A 334 -7.87 -10.40 14.93
N GLY A 335 -8.57 -9.31 15.17
CA GLY A 335 -9.11 -8.96 16.46
C GLY A 335 -8.18 -8.14 17.32
N GLN A 336 -7.95 -6.88 16.99
CA GLN A 336 -7.66 -5.91 18.01
C GLN A 336 -8.96 -5.62 18.75
N THR A 337 -9.04 -6.11 19.99
CA THR A 337 -9.97 -5.54 20.95
C THR A 337 -9.67 -4.05 21.10
N PRO A 338 -10.68 -3.18 21.23
CA PRO A 338 -10.48 -1.77 21.41
C PRO A 338 -9.60 -1.56 22.65
N ALA A 339 -8.54 -0.77 22.48
CA ALA A 339 -7.80 -0.27 23.61
C ALA A 339 -8.76 0.52 24.48
N SER A 340 -9.07 -0.02 25.62
CA SER A 340 -9.76 0.74 26.66
C SER A 340 -8.91 1.94 27.01
N THR A 341 -9.52 3.11 26.95
CA THR A 341 -9.06 4.38 27.48
C THR A 341 -8.04 4.24 28.60
N ASN A 342 -6.90 4.92 28.44
CA ASN A 342 -5.94 5.31 29.46
C ASN A 342 -6.24 4.78 30.86
N ARG A 343 -5.63 3.67 31.24
CA ARG A 343 -5.38 3.33 32.63
C ARG A 343 -4.00 2.71 32.72
N ASP A 344 -3.20 3.36 33.47
CA ASP A 344 -1.87 3.09 33.98
C ASP A 344 -1.33 1.67 33.76
N PHE A 345 -0.40 1.56 32.84
CA PHE A 345 0.46 0.41 32.68
C PHE A 345 1.65 0.57 33.65
N HIS A 346 1.56 0.05 34.85
CA HIS A 346 2.72 -0.10 35.69
C HIS A 346 2.55 -1.29 36.64
N ALA A 347 3.13 -2.40 36.29
CA ALA A 347 3.75 -3.33 37.20
C ALA A 347 4.80 -4.13 36.43
N GLU A 348 6.05 -3.81 36.59
CA GLU A 348 7.17 -4.69 36.26
C GLU A 348 7.30 -5.73 37.35
N ASP A 349 7.29 -7.01 36.98
CA ASP A 349 7.71 -8.07 37.88
C ASP A 349 9.23 -8.07 37.99
N ALA A 350 9.75 -8.61 39.09
CA ALA A 350 11.18 -8.69 39.37
C ALA A 350 12.02 -9.46 38.32
N ASP A 351 11.36 -10.11 37.36
CA ASP A 351 11.95 -10.80 36.18
C ASP A 351 11.90 -9.99 34.90
N GLY A 352 11.40 -8.73 34.91
CA GLY A 352 11.30 -7.86 33.75
C GLY A 352 10.15 -8.23 32.80
N SER A 353 9.17 -9.04 33.20
CA SER A 353 8.01 -9.38 32.39
C SER A 353 6.90 -8.34 32.56
N VAL A 354 6.33 -7.88 31.44
CA VAL A 354 5.19 -6.94 31.44
C VAL A 354 3.90 -7.72 31.68
N LYS A 355 3.17 -7.36 32.72
CA LYS A 355 1.81 -7.87 32.98
C LYS A 355 0.79 -7.05 32.19
N ILE A 356 -0.05 -7.75 31.44
CA ILE A 356 -1.15 -7.15 30.69
C ILE A 356 -2.46 -7.50 31.40
N ILE A 357 -3.26 -6.49 31.73
CA ILE A 357 -4.60 -6.67 32.31
C ILE A 357 -5.58 -6.79 31.15
N LEU A 358 -6.32 -7.89 31.08
CA LEU A 358 -7.38 -8.07 30.14
C LEU A 358 -8.70 -7.55 30.71
N SER A 359 -9.68 -7.27 29.82
CA SER A 359 -11.01 -6.76 30.19
C SER A 359 -11.77 -7.64 31.19
N ASP A 360 -11.41 -8.91 31.30
CA ASP A 360 -11.94 -9.87 32.29
C ASP A 360 -11.21 -9.84 33.64
N GLY A 361 -10.26 -8.91 33.83
CA GLY A 361 -9.50 -8.74 35.06
C GLY A 361 -8.38 -9.75 35.25
N ILE A 362 -8.09 -10.61 34.27
CA ILE A 362 -7.04 -11.61 34.35
C ILE A 362 -5.69 -11.05 33.94
N TYR A 363 -4.70 -11.19 34.80
CA TYR A 363 -3.33 -10.81 34.49
C TYR A 363 -2.62 -11.92 33.73
N VAL A 364 -2.03 -11.59 32.57
CA VAL A 364 -1.22 -12.51 31.77
C VAL A 364 0.10 -11.86 31.38
N ASN A 365 1.18 -12.61 31.45
CA ASN A 365 2.43 -12.20 30.86
C ASN A 365 2.37 -12.39 29.32
N LYS A 366 3.35 -11.86 28.58
CA LYS A 366 3.40 -11.94 27.13
C LYS A 366 3.25 -13.37 26.57
N LYS A 367 3.78 -14.38 27.29
CA LYS A 367 3.64 -15.80 26.94
C LYS A 367 2.21 -16.28 27.14
N GLY A 368 1.62 -15.98 28.31
CA GLY A 368 0.24 -16.36 28.62
C GLY A 368 -0.79 -15.70 27.69
N LEU A 369 -0.53 -14.44 27.25
CA LEU A 369 -1.36 -13.79 26.23
C LEU A 369 -1.30 -14.55 24.90
N LYS A 370 -0.11 -14.93 24.44
CA LYS A 370 0.08 -15.72 23.24
C LYS A 370 -0.63 -17.07 23.31
N ASP A 371 -0.53 -17.75 24.45
CA ASP A 371 -1.16 -19.04 24.67
C ASP A 371 -2.72 -18.91 24.68
N ARG A 372 -3.26 -17.84 25.27
CA ARG A 372 -4.70 -17.56 25.26
C ARG A 372 -5.20 -17.21 23.87
N MET A 373 -4.45 -16.43 23.08
CA MET A 373 -4.78 -16.15 21.69
C MET A 373 -4.80 -17.43 20.85
N GLN A 374 -3.80 -18.30 20.99
CA GLN A 374 -3.77 -19.59 20.30
C GLN A 374 -4.94 -20.49 20.69
N ASN A 375 -5.32 -20.50 21.98
CA ASN A 375 -6.47 -21.27 22.44
C ASN A 375 -7.80 -20.68 21.96
N ALA A 376 -7.92 -19.37 21.87
CA ALA A 376 -9.09 -18.72 21.28
C ALA A 376 -9.23 -19.07 19.79
N ILE A 377 -8.15 -19.02 19.03
CA ILE A 377 -8.09 -19.41 17.62
C ILE A 377 -8.50 -20.89 17.46
N ARG A 378 -7.98 -21.80 18.31
CA ARG A 378 -8.36 -23.22 18.28
C ARG A 378 -9.85 -23.42 18.57
N ARG A 379 -10.42 -22.66 19.52
CA ARG A 379 -11.87 -22.72 19.82
C ARG A 379 -12.71 -22.24 18.64
N ILE A 380 -12.33 -21.13 18.00
CA ILE A 380 -13.00 -20.61 16.82
C ILE A 380 -12.93 -21.64 15.68
N ALA A 381 -11.77 -22.24 15.44
CA ALA A 381 -11.61 -23.30 14.44
C ALA A 381 -12.47 -24.53 14.74
N ALA A 382 -12.58 -24.93 16.01
CA ALA A 382 -13.45 -26.03 16.43
C ALA A 382 -14.94 -25.73 16.23
N TYR A 383 -15.38 -24.49 16.46
CA TYR A 383 -16.77 -24.06 16.18
C TYR A 383 -17.09 -24.01 14.69
N SER A 384 -16.09 -23.71 13.86
CA SER A 384 -16.26 -23.61 12.40
C SER A 384 -16.25 -24.98 11.69
N ASN A 385 -15.81 -26.05 12.36
CA ASN A 385 -15.74 -27.39 11.79
C ASN A 385 -16.09 -28.46 12.83
N PRO A 386 -17.40 -28.76 13.06
CA PRO A 386 -17.86 -29.70 14.08
C PRO A 386 -17.46 -31.16 13.85
N GLN A 387 -16.77 -31.50 12.75
CA GLN A 387 -16.33 -32.88 12.46
C GLN A 387 -14.94 -33.23 13.07
N PHE A 388 -14.35 -32.35 13.86
CA PHE A 388 -13.08 -32.57 14.57
C PHE A 388 -13.29 -32.77 16.08
N PHE A 389 -14.28 -33.56 16.44
CA PHE A 389 -14.39 -34.19 17.77
C PHE A 389 -14.46 -35.69 17.63
#